data_80e7b274b2dcc675b840edbfa247b6e7
#
_entry.id   80e7b274b2dcc675b840edbfa247b6e7
#
_cell.length_a   1.000
_cell.length_b   1.000
_cell.length_c   1.000
_cell.angle_alpha   90.00
_cell.angle_beta   90.00
_cell.angle_gamma   90.00
#
_symmetry.space_group_name_H-M   'P 1'
#
loop_
_entity.id
_entity.type
_entity.pdbx_description
1 polymer ?
#
loop_
_entity_poly.entity_id
_entity_poly.type
_entity_poly.pdbx_seq_one_letter_code
_entity_poly.pdbx_strand_id
1 'polypeptide(L)'
;VRIMSLITAVVVVAVLYLIVFERDAVRQVAGGASPTILWDASKDTPLVNDVVVEDETAETETPAEAPSERQLIKVVAMKSTAREIDSAVVLRGQTEAARSVVLRSETSGQVINQPLRKGHVVAAGETLCELDPGTREANLADTIARLKEAEARVPETQARQDEAKARLEEAKINFNAADKLAQGGFASETRVASTQAAVRSAEAAVESAKAGFDATSSRIQSAEAAVAAAQKEIDRLTIKATFGG
;
A
#
# COMPACT_ATOMS: atom_id res chain seq x y z
N VAL A 1 22.25 -19.19 20.05
CA VAL A 1 22.07 -18.07 19.10
C VAL A 1 20.66 -18.04 18.49
N ARG A 2 19.99 -19.21 18.28
CA ARG A 2 18.65 -19.26 17.65
C ARG A 2 17.50 -18.82 18.57
N ILE A 3 17.62 -18.99 19.90
CA ILE A 3 16.57 -18.62 20.87
C ILE A 3 16.49 -17.10 21.05
N MET A 4 17.62 -16.39 21.07
CA MET A 4 17.65 -14.93 21.17
C MET A 4 17.03 -14.25 19.94
N SER A 5 17.26 -14.80 18.73
CA SER A 5 16.63 -14.28 17.50
C SER A 5 15.11 -14.49 17.47
N LEU A 6 14.62 -15.56 18.10
CA LEU A 6 13.19 -15.85 18.18
C LEU A 6 12.48 -14.94 19.18
N ILE A 7 13.13 -14.64 20.31
CA ILE A 7 12.62 -13.71 21.33
C ILE A 7 12.55 -12.28 20.74
N THR A 8 13.59 -11.84 20.04
CA THR A 8 13.58 -10.50 19.40
C THR A 8 12.50 -10.38 18.32
N ALA A 9 12.26 -11.42 17.54
CA ALA A 9 11.19 -11.42 16.54
C ALA A 9 9.81 -11.31 17.19
N VAL A 10 9.54 -12.03 18.29
CA VAL A 10 8.26 -11.95 19.02
C VAL A 10 8.06 -10.59 19.64
N VAL A 11 9.10 -9.99 20.22
CA VAL A 11 9.01 -8.63 20.81
C VAL A 11 8.70 -7.58 19.73
N VAL A 12 9.33 -7.66 18.55
CA VAL A 12 9.08 -6.73 17.45
C VAL A 12 7.63 -6.86 16.93
N VAL A 13 7.11 -8.08 16.80
CA VAL A 13 5.71 -8.32 16.39
C VAL A 13 4.73 -7.79 17.43
N ALA A 14 5.01 -7.99 18.74
CA ALA A 14 4.17 -7.47 19.81
C ALA A 14 4.13 -5.94 19.84
N VAL A 15 5.28 -5.27 19.64
CA VAL A 15 5.36 -3.80 19.57
C VAL A 15 4.63 -3.26 18.33
N LEU A 16 4.76 -3.92 17.18
CA LEU A 16 4.01 -3.53 15.97
C LEU A 16 2.51 -3.72 16.14
N TYR A 17 2.07 -4.80 16.81
CA TYR A 17 0.67 -5.03 17.12
C TYR A 17 0.09 -3.93 18.02
N LEU A 18 0.80 -3.53 19.08
CA LEU A 18 0.41 -2.44 19.97
C LEU A 18 0.30 -1.09 19.24
N ILE A 19 1.24 -0.78 18.33
CA ILE A 19 1.21 0.47 17.56
C ILE A 19 0.03 0.52 16.60
N VAL A 20 -0.36 -0.62 16.03
CA VAL A 20 -1.42 -0.68 14.99
C VAL A 20 -2.81 -0.75 15.62
N PHE A 21 -3.00 -1.56 16.68
CA PHE A 21 -4.31 -1.81 17.29
C PHE A 21 -4.66 -0.90 18.47
N GLU A 22 -3.68 -0.43 19.25
CA GLU A 22 -3.91 0.43 20.41
C GLU A 22 -3.22 1.80 20.27
N ARG A 23 -3.54 2.51 19.20
CA ARG A 23 -3.00 3.85 18.90
C ARG A 23 -3.19 4.85 20.05
N ASP A 24 -4.29 4.74 20.79
CA ASP A 24 -4.63 5.68 21.86
C ASP A 24 -3.86 5.40 23.17
N ALA A 25 -3.58 4.13 23.48
CA ALA A 25 -2.74 3.74 24.62
C ALA A 25 -1.28 4.19 24.43
N VAL A 26 -0.74 4.08 23.22
CA VAL A 26 0.64 4.52 22.91
C VAL A 26 0.79 6.05 23.01
N ARG A 27 -0.23 6.81 22.64
CA ARG A 27 -0.22 8.28 22.76
C ARG A 27 -0.25 8.75 24.22
N GLN A 28 -0.94 8.04 25.11
CA GLN A 28 -0.99 8.37 26.54
C GLN A 28 0.35 8.10 27.25
N VAL A 29 1.03 7.02 26.90
CA VAL A 29 2.36 6.68 27.45
C VAL A 29 3.44 7.65 26.95
N ALA A 30 3.39 8.07 25.69
CA ALA A 30 4.31 9.07 25.13
C ALA A 30 4.10 10.50 25.72
N GLY A 31 2.92 10.76 26.29
CA GLY A 31 2.57 12.03 26.95
C GLY A 31 3.00 12.15 28.42
N GLY A 32 3.74 11.20 29.00
CA GLY A 32 4.32 11.27 30.35
C GLY A 32 3.38 10.84 31.49
N ALA A 33 2.30 10.10 31.22
CA ALA A 33 1.43 9.55 32.26
C ALA A 33 1.99 8.22 32.80
N SER A 34 1.99 8.07 34.16
CA SER A 34 2.51 6.88 34.85
C SER A 34 1.65 5.62 34.55
N PRO A 35 2.25 4.42 34.48
CA PRO A 35 1.59 3.20 34.01
C PRO A 35 0.56 2.56 34.97
N THR A 36 0.21 3.22 36.07
CA THR A 36 -0.75 2.71 37.08
C THR A 36 -2.22 2.92 36.74
N ILE A 37 -2.55 3.59 35.63
CA ILE A 37 -3.94 3.94 35.27
C ILE A 37 -4.66 2.80 34.51
N LEU A 38 -3.96 1.77 34.08
CA LEU A 38 -4.54 0.68 33.25
C LEU A 38 -5.36 -0.37 34.03
N TRP A 39 -5.40 -0.31 35.38
CA TRP A 39 -6.12 -1.30 36.20
C TRP A 39 -7.47 -0.83 36.74
N ASP A 40 -7.83 0.47 36.65
CA ASP A 40 -8.99 1.03 37.30
C ASP A 40 -10.19 1.36 36.39
N ALA A 41 -10.06 1.09 35.06
CA ALA A 41 -11.10 1.42 34.08
C ALA A 41 -12.27 0.42 33.98
N SER A 42 -12.40 -0.56 34.87
CA SER A 42 -13.45 -1.59 34.78
C SER A 42 -14.56 -1.49 35.87
N LYS A 43 -14.65 -0.37 36.59
CA LYS A 43 -15.59 -0.30 37.76
C LYS A 43 -16.57 0.85 37.77
N ASP A 44 -16.70 1.69 36.78
CA ASP A 44 -17.69 2.75 36.76
C ASP A 44 -18.64 2.65 35.57
N THR A 45 -19.65 1.81 35.72
CA THR A 45 -20.94 1.99 35.03
C THR A 45 -21.90 2.71 35.97
N PRO A 46 -22.35 3.92 35.63
CA PRO A 46 -23.41 4.56 36.42
C PRO A 46 -24.74 3.87 36.09
N LEU A 47 -25.29 3.23 37.13
CA LEU A 47 -26.66 2.75 37.14
C LEU A 47 -27.62 3.95 37.12
N VAL A 48 -28.50 3.98 36.16
CA VAL A 48 -29.64 4.89 36.09
C VAL A 48 -30.58 4.53 37.23
N ASN A 49 -30.74 5.45 38.18
CA ASN A 49 -31.78 5.33 39.21
C ASN A 49 -33.13 5.77 38.62
N ASP A 50 -34.00 4.80 38.42
CA ASP A 50 -35.44 5.00 38.28
C ASP A 50 -36.00 5.56 39.60
N VAL A 51 -36.51 6.79 39.53
CA VAL A 51 -37.31 7.35 40.59
C VAL A 51 -38.74 6.84 40.41
N VAL A 52 -39.09 5.82 41.19
CA VAL A 52 -40.47 5.39 41.39
C VAL A 52 -41.13 6.39 42.32
N VAL A 53 -42.15 7.07 41.82
CA VAL A 53 -43.05 7.87 42.63
C VAL A 53 -44.11 6.91 43.19
N GLU A 54 -43.99 6.54 44.43
CA GLU A 54 -45.07 5.87 45.19
C GLU A 54 -46.06 6.91 45.68
N ASP A 55 -47.30 6.72 45.26
CA ASP A 55 -48.49 7.38 45.71
C ASP A 55 -48.91 6.72 47.03
N GLU A 56 -48.80 7.41 48.14
CA GLU A 56 -49.31 6.92 49.44
C GLU A 56 -50.36 7.88 49.98
N THR A 57 -51.58 7.46 49.75
CA THR A 57 -52.78 7.98 50.35
C THR A 57 -52.81 7.64 51.85
N ALA A 58 -52.78 8.62 52.71
CA ALA A 58 -53.18 8.46 54.15
C ALA A 58 -54.12 9.57 54.52
N GLU A 59 -55.40 9.19 54.63
CA GLU A 59 -56.44 9.94 55.34
C GLU A 59 -56.11 10.04 56.82
N THR A 60 -56.15 11.25 57.37
CA THR A 60 -56.34 11.44 58.77
C THR A 60 -57.28 12.63 58.97
N GLU A 61 -58.45 12.28 59.39
CA GLU A 61 -59.48 13.24 59.85
C GLU A 61 -59.08 13.97 61.17
N THR A 62 -59.58 15.21 61.23
CA THR A 62 -60.12 15.87 62.47
C THR A 62 -59.27 17.05 62.98
N PRO A 63 -59.85 18.05 63.55
CA PRO A 63 -61.24 18.61 63.55
C PRO A 63 -61.30 20.08 63.15
N ALA A 64 -62.56 20.50 62.95
CA ALA A 64 -62.98 21.88 62.65
C ALA A 64 -62.47 22.91 63.64
N GLU A 65 -61.78 23.91 63.18
CA GLU A 65 -61.55 25.16 63.85
C GLU A 65 -62.13 26.32 63.00
N ALA A 66 -62.83 27.21 63.71
CA ALA A 66 -63.68 28.28 63.15
C ALA A 66 -63.01 29.14 62.07
N PRO A 67 -63.78 29.73 61.14
CA PRO A 67 -63.24 30.49 60.06
C PRO A 67 -62.62 31.81 60.54
N SER A 68 -61.31 31.88 60.63
CA SER A 68 -60.59 33.15 60.66
C SER A 68 -60.74 33.80 59.31
N GLU A 69 -61.29 34.97 59.26
CA GLU A 69 -61.37 35.81 58.03
C GLU A 69 -59.97 35.95 57.41
N ARG A 70 -59.73 35.16 56.42
CA ARG A 70 -58.49 35.29 55.61
C ARG A 70 -58.59 36.61 54.86
N GLN A 71 -57.81 37.57 55.26
CA GLN A 71 -57.59 38.77 54.45
C GLN A 71 -57.13 38.35 53.04
N LEU A 72 -58.02 38.43 52.06
CA LEU A 72 -57.70 38.15 50.69
C LEU A 72 -56.80 39.24 50.15
N ILE A 73 -55.54 38.86 49.87
CA ILE A 73 -54.58 39.73 49.25
C ILE A 73 -54.98 39.85 47.78
N LYS A 74 -55.21 41.03 47.33
CA LYS A 74 -55.58 41.34 45.94
C LYS A 74 -54.34 41.16 45.08
N VAL A 75 -54.26 40.08 44.23
CA VAL A 75 -53.20 39.84 43.32
C VAL A 75 -53.65 40.10 41.89
N VAL A 76 -52.77 40.70 41.06
CA VAL A 76 -52.99 40.86 39.64
C VAL A 76 -52.46 39.64 38.98
N ALA A 77 -53.33 38.79 38.43
CA ALA A 77 -52.96 37.60 37.69
C ALA A 77 -53.07 37.85 36.18
N MET A 78 -52.09 37.46 35.46
CA MET A 78 -52.10 37.49 34.02
C MET A 78 -52.23 36.05 33.48
N LYS A 79 -53.21 35.83 32.62
CA LYS A 79 -53.44 34.50 32.05
C LYS A 79 -52.38 34.29 30.94
N SER A 80 -51.48 33.38 31.18
CA SER A 80 -50.47 32.94 30.21
C SER A 80 -50.91 31.67 29.51
N THR A 81 -50.83 31.61 28.21
CA THR A 81 -51.07 30.42 27.42
C THR A 81 -49.69 29.88 26.96
N ALA A 82 -49.50 28.59 27.16
CA ALA A 82 -48.32 27.93 26.61
C ALA A 82 -48.31 27.96 25.09
N ARG A 83 -47.23 28.41 24.53
CA ARG A 83 -46.99 28.35 23.08
C ARG A 83 -45.64 27.71 22.85
N GLU A 84 -45.53 26.97 21.76
CA GLU A 84 -44.27 26.41 21.30
C GLU A 84 -43.34 27.56 20.85
N ILE A 85 -42.18 27.62 21.43
CA ILE A 85 -41.16 28.63 21.11
C ILE A 85 -39.95 27.86 20.56
N ASP A 86 -39.59 28.14 19.31
CA ASP A 86 -38.37 27.66 18.74
C ASP A 86 -37.17 28.20 19.49
N SER A 87 -36.54 27.34 20.32
CA SER A 87 -35.31 27.67 21.02
C SER A 87 -34.13 27.39 20.09
N ALA A 88 -33.90 28.27 19.13
CA ALA A 88 -32.77 28.19 18.25
C ALA A 88 -31.52 28.77 18.92
N VAL A 89 -30.47 27.95 18.99
CA VAL A 89 -29.13 28.42 19.39
C VAL A 89 -28.37 28.89 18.15
N VAL A 90 -28.14 30.17 18.06
CA VAL A 90 -27.35 30.74 16.95
C VAL A 90 -25.87 30.54 17.24
N LEU A 91 -25.26 29.61 16.52
CA LEU A 91 -23.83 29.39 16.56
C LEU A 91 -23.16 30.19 15.43
N ARG A 92 -22.04 30.80 15.74
CA ARG A 92 -21.17 31.48 14.76
C ARG A 92 -19.91 30.63 14.62
N GLY A 93 -19.49 30.39 13.39
CA GLY A 93 -18.27 29.67 13.09
C GLY A 93 -17.64 30.19 11.81
N GLN A 94 -16.41 29.81 11.58
CA GLN A 94 -15.70 30.03 10.33
C GLN A 94 -15.53 28.71 9.62
N THR A 95 -15.62 28.72 8.28
CA THR A 95 -15.33 27.54 7.46
C THR A 95 -13.84 27.52 7.17
N GLU A 96 -13.23 26.36 7.37
CA GLU A 96 -11.84 26.10 7.01
C GLU A 96 -11.76 24.98 5.99
N ALA A 97 -10.69 24.97 5.19
CA ALA A 97 -10.47 23.88 4.24
C ALA A 97 -10.20 22.57 5.02
N ALA A 98 -11.00 21.54 4.75
CA ALA A 98 -10.84 20.23 5.35
C ALA A 98 -9.50 19.56 4.96
N ARG A 99 -9.01 19.88 3.75
CA ARG A 99 -7.71 19.44 3.23
C ARG A 99 -7.09 20.57 2.41
N SER A 100 -5.78 20.68 2.52
CA SER A 100 -4.98 21.58 1.68
C SER A 100 -3.72 20.86 1.25
N VAL A 101 -3.38 20.93 -0.04
CA VAL A 101 -2.16 20.34 -0.59
C VAL A 101 -1.51 21.30 -1.57
N VAL A 102 -0.19 21.40 -1.49
CA VAL A 102 0.60 22.16 -2.46
C VAL A 102 1.15 21.16 -3.48
N LEU A 103 0.57 21.14 -4.68
CA LEU A 103 1.07 20.35 -5.80
C LEU A 103 2.26 21.07 -6.43
N ARG A 104 3.33 20.30 -6.68
CA ARG A 104 4.52 20.79 -7.37
C ARG A 104 4.84 19.84 -8.50
N SER A 105 5.39 20.40 -9.59
CA SER A 105 5.97 19.59 -10.64
C SER A 105 7.17 18.80 -10.11
N GLU A 106 7.26 17.53 -10.45
CA GLU A 106 8.42 16.67 -10.15
C GLU A 106 9.55 16.86 -11.16
N THR A 107 9.23 17.45 -12.33
CA THR A 107 10.19 17.69 -13.40
C THR A 107 10.07 19.11 -13.91
N SER A 108 11.12 19.60 -14.57
CA SER A 108 11.14 20.92 -15.23
C SER A 108 10.67 20.82 -16.67
N GLY A 109 9.90 21.79 -17.11
CA GLY A 109 9.40 21.90 -18.48
C GLY A 109 8.63 23.18 -18.71
N GLN A 110 8.37 23.51 -19.96
CA GLN A 110 7.50 24.65 -20.32
C GLN A 110 6.04 24.20 -20.19
N VAL A 111 5.18 25.04 -19.62
CA VAL A 111 3.75 24.77 -19.54
C VAL A 111 3.11 25.00 -20.91
N ILE A 112 2.40 24.00 -21.42
CA ILE A 112 1.76 24.06 -22.75
C ILE A 112 0.24 24.28 -22.68
N ASN A 113 -0.40 23.89 -21.55
CA ASN A 113 -1.82 24.16 -21.35
C ASN A 113 -2.06 25.48 -20.60
N GLN A 114 -3.29 25.98 -20.65
CA GLN A 114 -3.68 27.11 -19.78
C GLN A 114 -3.91 26.60 -18.36
N PRO A 115 -3.10 27.05 -17.36
CA PRO A 115 -3.31 26.61 -15.99
C PRO A 115 -4.64 27.14 -15.45
N LEU A 116 -5.28 26.34 -14.60
CA LEU A 116 -6.55 26.69 -13.98
C LEU A 116 -6.40 27.92 -13.08
N ARG A 117 -7.40 28.78 -13.06
CA ARG A 117 -7.39 30.01 -12.23
C ARG A 117 -7.80 29.67 -10.79
N LYS A 118 -7.38 30.53 -9.87
CA LYS A 118 -7.82 30.47 -8.47
C LYS A 118 -9.34 30.51 -8.36
N GLY A 119 -9.91 29.63 -7.55
CA GLY A 119 -11.36 29.50 -7.36
C GLY A 119 -12.05 28.55 -8.34
N HIS A 120 -11.30 27.89 -9.21
CA HIS A 120 -11.86 26.84 -10.07
C HIS A 120 -12.08 25.56 -9.29
N VAL A 121 -13.25 24.93 -9.47
CA VAL A 121 -13.58 23.64 -8.88
C VAL A 121 -13.00 22.55 -9.77
N VAL A 122 -12.29 21.59 -9.16
CA VAL A 122 -11.63 20.49 -9.88
C VAL A 122 -12.09 19.14 -9.36
N ALA A 123 -12.16 18.16 -10.26
CA ALA A 123 -12.42 16.77 -9.89
C ALA A 123 -11.10 16.04 -9.53
N ALA A 124 -11.19 14.97 -8.73
CA ALA A 124 -10.04 14.10 -8.47
C ALA A 124 -9.51 13.49 -9.78
N GLY A 125 -8.22 13.57 -10.02
CA GLY A 125 -7.56 13.09 -11.24
C GLY A 125 -7.61 14.06 -12.42
N GLU A 126 -8.27 15.21 -12.31
CA GLU A 126 -8.31 16.23 -13.36
C GLU A 126 -6.91 16.83 -13.59
N THR A 127 -6.57 17.07 -14.87
CA THR A 127 -5.27 17.64 -15.24
C THR A 127 -5.26 19.14 -14.93
N LEU A 128 -4.36 19.53 -14.03
CA LEU A 128 -4.19 20.92 -13.61
C LEU A 128 -3.18 21.67 -14.49
N CYS A 129 -2.11 20.97 -14.86
CA CYS A 129 -1.02 21.51 -15.64
C CYS A 129 -0.38 20.42 -16.49
N GLU A 130 0.01 20.76 -17.69
CA GLU A 130 0.71 19.88 -18.62
C GLU A 130 2.00 20.57 -19.09
N LEU A 131 3.10 19.84 -19.00
CA LEU A 131 4.43 20.30 -19.38
C LEU A 131 4.81 19.78 -20.75
N ASP A 132 5.60 20.58 -21.48
CA ASP A 132 6.17 20.18 -22.77
C ASP A 132 7.04 18.92 -22.61
N PRO A 133 6.77 17.85 -23.34
CA PRO A 133 7.59 16.64 -23.33
C PRO A 133 9.01 16.85 -23.81
N GLY A 134 9.25 17.82 -24.69
CA GLY A 134 10.58 18.08 -25.26
C GLY A 134 11.16 16.83 -25.91
N THR A 135 12.34 16.38 -25.45
CA THR A 135 13.01 15.18 -25.96
C THR A 135 12.58 13.87 -25.31
N ARG A 136 11.67 13.87 -24.33
CA ARG A 136 11.29 12.69 -23.54
C ARG A 136 10.57 11.63 -24.38
N GLU A 137 9.73 12.07 -25.32
CA GLU A 137 9.07 11.14 -26.27
C GLU A 137 10.08 10.46 -27.19
N ALA A 138 11.06 11.20 -27.68
CA ALA A 138 12.14 10.63 -28.49
C ALA A 138 12.99 9.64 -27.67
N ASN A 139 13.25 9.95 -26.40
CA ASN A 139 13.95 9.03 -25.48
C ASN A 139 13.14 7.76 -25.22
N LEU A 140 11.82 7.87 -25.03
CA LEU A 140 10.95 6.69 -24.91
C LEU A 140 11.01 5.84 -26.19
N ALA A 141 10.92 6.46 -27.36
CA ALA A 141 11.01 5.75 -28.62
C ALA A 141 12.36 5.02 -28.78
N ASP A 142 13.49 5.65 -28.39
CA ASP A 142 14.82 5.02 -28.39
C ASP A 142 14.87 3.82 -27.42
N THR A 143 14.36 3.94 -26.20
CA THR A 143 14.33 2.82 -25.24
C THR A 143 13.46 1.66 -25.73
N ILE A 144 12.32 1.94 -26.39
CA ILE A 144 11.48 0.91 -27.02
C ILE A 144 12.22 0.23 -28.17
N ALA A 145 12.97 0.98 -28.97
CA ALA A 145 13.76 0.39 -30.04
C ALA A 145 14.87 -0.54 -29.52
N ARG A 146 15.52 -0.16 -28.41
CA ARG A 146 16.52 -1.01 -27.72
C ARG A 146 15.91 -2.27 -27.11
N LEU A 147 14.70 -2.18 -26.59
CA LEU A 147 13.96 -3.37 -26.11
C LEU A 147 13.72 -4.33 -27.28
N LYS A 148 13.20 -3.85 -28.40
CA LYS A 148 12.98 -4.67 -29.61
C LYS A 148 14.28 -5.28 -30.15
N GLU A 149 15.40 -4.56 -30.10
CA GLU A 149 16.72 -5.10 -30.48
C GLU A 149 17.14 -6.25 -29.54
N ALA A 150 16.91 -6.09 -28.21
CA ALA A 150 17.22 -7.15 -27.26
C ALA A 150 16.33 -8.39 -27.47
N GLU A 151 15.05 -8.21 -27.74
CA GLU A 151 14.10 -9.29 -28.06
C GLU A 151 14.50 -10.01 -29.36
N ALA A 152 14.91 -9.27 -30.37
CA ALA A 152 15.33 -9.84 -31.66
C ALA A 152 16.57 -10.77 -31.57
N ARG A 153 17.35 -10.69 -30.47
CA ARG A 153 18.48 -11.59 -30.21
C ARG A 153 18.11 -12.94 -29.61
N VAL A 154 16.88 -13.08 -29.10
CA VAL A 154 16.39 -14.32 -28.44
C VAL A 154 16.48 -15.52 -29.39
N PRO A 155 15.96 -15.46 -30.63
CA PRO A 155 16.04 -16.61 -31.55
C PRO A 155 17.47 -17.06 -31.85
N GLU A 156 18.43 -16.13 -31.94
CA GLU A 156 19.83 -16.44 -32.16
C GLU A 156 20.43 -17.22 -30.98
N THR A 157 20.20 -16.74 -29.76
CA THR A 157 20.73 -17.41 -28.56
C THR A 157 20.06 -18.74 -28.31
N GLN A 158 18.75 -18.86 -28.60
CA GLN A 158 18.02 -20.12 -28.57
C GLN A 158 18.59 -21.13 -29.57
N ALA A 159 18.82 -20.70 -30.81
CA ALA A 159 19.41 -21.58 -31.85
C ALA A 159 20.80 -22.07 -31.44
N ARG A 160 21.64 -21.22 -30.82
CA ARG A 160 22.94 -21.62 -30.30
C ARG A 160 22.84 -22.65 -29.18
N GLN A 161 21.83 -22.52 -28.30
CA GLN A 161 21.59 -23.49 -27.25
C GLN A 161 21.15 -24.85 -27.83
N ASP A 162 20.30 -24.82 -28.85
CA ASP A 162 19.80 -26.06 -29.48
C ASP A 162 20.92 -26.74 -30.31
N GLU A 163 21.78 -25.97 -30.96
CA GLU A 163 23.01 -26.47 -31.60
C GLU A 163 23.93 -27.16 -30.58
N ALA A 164 24.16 -26.51 -29.41
CA ALA A 164 25.01 -27.09 -28.38
C ALA A 164 24.43 -28.41 -27.84
N LYS A 165 23.09 -28.48 -27.64
CA LYS A 165 22.38 -29.69 -27.23
C LYS A 165 22.51 -30.81 -28.26
N ALA A 166 22.38 -30.50 -29.56
CA ALA A 166 22.53 -31.47 -30.64
C ALA A 166 23.96 -32.05 -30.69
N ARG A 167 24.99 -31.20 -30.48
CA ARG A 167 26.40 -31.64 -30.43
C ARG A 167 26.65 -32.51 -29.18
N LEU A 168 26.01 -32.22 -28.04
CA LEU A 168 26.10 -33.07 -26.84
C LEU A 168 25.49 -34.44 -27.12
N GLU A 169 24.34 -34.49 -27.76
CA GLU A 169 23.70 -35.75 -28.11
C GLU A 169 24.56 -36.60 -29.07
N GLU A 170 25.14 -35.97 -30.10
CA GLU A 170 26.11 -36.62 -30.99
C GLU A 170 27.31 -37.18 -30.22
N ALA A 171 27.91 -36.38 -29.31
CA ALA A 171 29.04 -36.81 -28.47
C ALA A 171 28.65 -38.00 -27.59
N LYS A 172 27.45 -38.01 -26.99
CA LYS A 172 26.95 -39.15 -26.20
C LYS A 172 26.76 -40.43 -27.03
N ILE A 173 26.23 -40.29 -28.25
CA ILE A 173 26.06 -41.43 -29.15
C ILE A 173 27.43 -42.02 -29.49
N ASN A 174 28.44 -41.16 -29.85
CA ASN A 174 29.77 -41.57 -30.15
C ASN A 174 30.49 -42.25 -28.97
N PHE A 175 30.30 -41.70 -27.75
CA PHE A 175 30.83 -42.30 -26.54
C PHE A 175 30.22 -43.67 -26.26
N ASN A 176 28.89 -43.81 -26.33
CA ASN A 176 28.17 -45.06 -26.11
C ASN A 176 28.60 -46.14 -27.13
N ALA A 177 28.85 -45.75 -28.39
CA ALA A 177 29.34 -46.65 -29.42
C ALA A 177 30.80 -47.13 -29.12
N ALA A 178 31.68 -46.18 -28.72
CA ALA A 178 33.03 -46.50 -28.35
C ALA A 178 33.12 -47.40 -27.11
N ASP A 179 32.32 -47.14 -26.10
CA ASP A 179 32.26 -47.94 -24.85
C ASP A 179 31.78 -49.36 -25.14
N LYS A 180 30.71 -49.55 -25.91
CA LYS A 180 30.21 -50.88 -26.29
C LYS A 180 31.28 -51.66 -27.11
N LEU A 181 31.97 -51.01 -28.02
CA LEU A 181 33.08 -51.64 -28.79
C LEU A 181 34.29 -52.01 -27.90
N ALA A 182 34.60 -51.19 -26.90
CA ALA A 182 35.65 -51.49 -25.93
C ALA A 182 35.31 -52.70 -25.05
N GLN A 183 34.07 -52.78 -24.60
CA GLN A 183 33.58 -53.94 -23.84
C GLN A 183 33.71 -55.26 -24.66
N GLY A 184 33.54 -55.18 -26.00
CA GLY A 184 33.73 -56.28 -26.91
C GLY A 184 35.23 -56.52 -27.30
N GLY A 185 36.17 -55.74 -26.81
CA GLY A 185 37.61 -55.81 -27.18
C GLY A 185 37.95 -55.20 -28.54
N PHE A 186 37.02 -54.47 -29.18
CA PHE A 186 37.22 -53.89 -30.54
C PHE A 186 37.59 -52.39 -30.53
N ALA A 187 37.69 -51.74 -29.39
CA ALA A 187 38.16 -50.35 -29.27
C ALA A 187 39.23 -50.21 -28.18
N SER A 188 40.13 -49.25 -28.35
CA SER A 188 41.20 -48.97 -27.35
C SER A 188 40.64 -48.07 -26.22
N GLU A 189 41.25 -48.18 -25.03
CA GLU A 189 40.95 -47.31 -23.89
C GLU A 189 41.12 -45.80 -24.22
N THR A 190 42.11 -45.49 -25.08
CA THR A 190 42.37 -44.13 -25.53
C THR A 190 41.17 -43.58 -26.35
N ARG A 191 40.48 -44.44 -27.12
CA ARG A 191 39.29 -44.04 -27.88
C ARG A 191 38.14 -43.75 -26.93
N VAL A 192 37.91 -44.55 -25.93
CA VAL A 192 36.87 -44.30 -24.93
C VAL A 192 37.17 -43.01 -24.18
N ALA A 193 38.41 -42.81 -23.71
CA ALA A 193 38.83 -41.60 -23.01
C ALA A 193 38.65 -40.34 -23.85
N SER A 194 38.97 -40.42 -25.17
CA SER A 194 38.78 -39.28 -26.08
C SER A 194 37.31 -38.93 -26.35
N THR A 195 36.43 -39.92 -26.50
CA THR A 195 34.99 -39.70 -26.70
C THR A 195 34.33 -39.21 -25.40
N GLN A 196 34.79 -39.68 -24.23
CA GLN A 196 34.33 -39.16 -22.95
C GLN A 196 34.76 -37.69 -22.74
N ALA A 197 35.98 -37.31 -23.16
CA ALA A 197 36.42 -35.92 -23.13
C ALA A 197 35.56 -35.04 -24.05
N ALA A 198 35.15 -35.58 -25.23
CA ALA A 198 34.26 -34.89 -26.14
C ALA A 198 32.87 -34.65 -25.52
N VAL A 199 32.30 -35.62 -24.76
CA VAL A 199 31.04 -35.41 -24.02
C VAL A 199 31.18 -34.28 -23.02
N ARG A 200 32.25 -34.29 -22.20
CA ARG A 200 32.48 -33.23 -21.20
C ARG A 200 32.64 -31.84 -21.84
N SER A 201 33.33 -31.79 -23.01
CA SER A 201 33.47 -30.56 -23.77
C SER A 201 32.12 -30.06 -24.31
N ALA A 202 31.27 -30.96 -24.80
CA ALA A 202 29.95 -30.62 -25.30
C ALA A 202 29.00 -30.21 -24.17
N GLU A 203 29.09 -30.80 -22.96
CA GLU A 203 28.38 -30.39 -21.76
C GLU A 203 28.74 -28.96 -21.37
N ALA A 204 30.03 -28.64 -21.35
CA ALA A 204 30.50 -27.27 -21.10
C ALA A 204 30.00 -26.27 -22.15
N ALA A 205 29.88 -26.68 -23.41
CA ALA A 205 29.32 -25.85 -24.49
C ALA A 205 27.84 -25.59 -24.27
N VAL A 206 27.04 -26.56 -23.79
CA VAL A 206 25.63 -26.36 -23.45
C VAL A 206 25.48 -25.37 -22.29
N GLU A 207 26.28 -25.49 -21.23
CA GLU A 207 26.24 -24.54 -20.11
C GLU A 207 26.66 -23.13 -20.56
N SER A 208 27.64 -23.01 -21.45
CA SER A 208 28.03 -21.70 -22.03
C SER A 208 26.91 -21.09 -22.87
N ALA A 209 26.26 -21.89 -23.71
CA ALA A 209 25.14 -21.43 -24.54
C ALA A 209 23.93 -21.03 -23.67
N LYS A 210 23.65 -21.79 -22.60
CA LYS A 210 22.61 -21.47 -21.60
C LYS A 210 22.91 -20.14 -20.89
N ALA A 211 24.14 -19.94 -20.44
CA ALA A 211 24.57 -18.66 -19.85
C ALA A 211 24.38 -17.48 -20.80
N GLY A 212 24.64 -17.71 -22.11
CA GLY A 212 24.39 -16.73 -23.18
C GLY A 212 22.90 -16.39 -23.33
N PHE A 213 22.01 -17.39 -23.23
CA PHE A 213 20.57 -17.19 -23.25
C PHE A 213 20.09 -16.42 -22.01
N ASP A 214 20.56 -16.80 -20.81
CA ASP A 214 20.23 -16.12 -19.55
C ASP A 214 20.71 -14.67 -19.55
N ALA A 215 21.88 -14.40 -20.13
CA ALA A 215 22.38 -13.04 -20.31
C ALA A 215 21.48 -12.20 -21.25
N THR A 216 20.93 -12.83 -22.30
CA THR A 216 19.98 -12.16 -23.21
C THR A 216 18.68 -11.84 -22.50
N SER A 217 18.14 -12.77 -21.70
CA SER A 217 16.97 -12.55 -20.88
C SER A 217 17.18 -11.39 -19.88
N SER A 218 18.35 -11.33 -19.24
CA SER A 218 18.69 -10.22 -18.34
C SER A 218 18.79 -8.86 -19.05
N ARG A 219 19.24 -8.85 -20.31
CA ARG A 219 19.25 -7.63 -21.14
C ARG A 219 17.85 -7.15 -21.50
N ILE A 220 16.93 -8.07 -21.81
CA ILE A 220 15.52 -7.73 -22.04
C ILE A 220 14.93 -7.09 -20.79
N GLN A 221 15.09 -7.71 -19.63
CA GLN A 221 14.60 -7.17 -18.36
C GLN A 221 15.17 -5.78 -18.06
N SER A 222 16.45 -5.55 -18.36
CA SER A 222 17.07 -4.23 -18.21
C SER A 222 16.48 -3.20 -19.19
N ALA A 223 16.22 -3.61 -20.45
CA ALA A 223 15.60 -2.75 -21.45
C ALA A 223 14.14 -2.43 -21.10
N GLU A 224 13.36 -3.40 -20.60
CA GLU A 224 12.00 -3.18 -20.07
C GLU A 224 11.99 -2.16 -18.93
N ALA A 225 12.94 -2.28 -17.99
CA ALA A 225 13.08 -1.32 -16.91
C ALA A 225 13.41 0.09 -17.42
N ALA A 226 14.22 0.21 -18.47
CA ALA A 226 14.53 1.48 -19.11
C ALA A 226 13.31 2.10 -19.80
N VAL A 227 12.47 1.29 -20.47
CA VAL A 227 11.20 1.73 -21.07
C VAL A 227 10.26 2.23 -19.95
N ALA A 228 10.11 1.46 -18.85
CA ALA A 228 9.28 1.85 -17.73
C ALA A 228 9.73 3.16 -17.08
N ALA A 229 11.05 3.38 -16.96
CA ALA A 229 11.61 4.62 -16.46
C ALA A 229 11.31 5.81 -17.39
N ALA A 230 11.50 5.65 -18.71
CA ALA A 230 11.20 6.68 -19.70
C ALA A 230 9.69 7.01 -19.73
N GLN A 231 8.82 6.01 -19.61
CA GLN A 231 7.38 6.21 -19.51
C GLN A 231 7.01 7.03 -18.25
N LYS A 232 7.63 6.74 -17.11
CA LYS A 232 7.42 7.50 -15.87
C LYS A 232 7.84 8.97 -16.00
N GLU A 233 8.89 9.26 -16.75
CA GLU A 233 9.28 10.64 -17.03
C GLU A 233 8.22 11.40 -17.85
N ILE A 234 7.51 10.71 -18.75
CA ILE A 234 6.37 11.28 -19.49
C ILE A 234 5.16 11.45 -18.56
N ASP A 235 4.84 10.44 -17.75
CA ASP A 235 3.70 10.51 -16.80
C ASP A 235 3.82 11.71 -15.85
N ARG A 236 5.06 12.09 -15.47
CA ARG A 236 5.37 13.24 -14.60
C ARG A 236 5.12 14.60 -15.24
N LEU A 237 4.93 14.66 -16.56
CA LEU A 237 4.63 15.90 -17.25
C LEU A 237 3.20 16.40 -16.99
N THR A 238 2.31 15.47 -16.62
CA THR A 238 0.91 15.79 -16.35
C THR A 238 0.67 15.87 -14.85
N ILE A 239 0.41 17.08 -14.36
CA ILE A 239 0.10 17.31 -12.94
C ILE A 239 -1.40 17.22 -12.76
N LYS A 240 -1.85 16.23 -11.94
CA LYS A 240 -3.26 15.95 -11.69
C LYS A 240 -3.68 16.29 -10.27
N ALA A 241 -4.95 16.66 -10.10
CA ALA A 241 -5.55 16.86 -8.78
C ALA A 241 -5.58 15.55 -7.99
N THR A 242 -5.10 15.56 -6.75
CA THR A 242 -5.10 14.37 -5.86
C THR A 242 -6.48 14.11 -5.26
N PHE A 243 -7.33 15.13 -5.16
CA PHE A 243 -8.71 15.05 -4.67
C PHE A 243 -9.52 16.19 -5.31
N GLY A 244 -10.85 16.07 -5.27
CA GLY A 244 -11.75 17.12 -5.73
C GLY A 244 -11.87 18.25 -4.71
N GLY A 245 -11.98 19.48 -5.20
CA GLY A 245 -12.10 20.67 -4.36
C GLY A 245 -12.38 21.94 -5.13
#